data_9c00e9e813ad42a5a7cf20d18a55e307
#
_entry.id   9c00e9e813ad42a5a7cf20d18a55e307
#
_cell.length_a   1.000
_cell.length_b   1.000
_cell.length_c   1.000
_cell.angle_alpha   90.00
_cell.angle_beta   90.00
_cell.angle_gamma   90.00
#
_symmetry.space_group_name_H-M   'P 1'
#
loop_
_entity.id
_entity.type
_entity.pdbx_description
1 polymer ?
#
loop_
_entity_poly.entity_id
_entity_poly.type
_entity_poly.pdbx_seq_one_letter_code
_entity_poly.pdbx_strand_id
1 'polypeptide(L)'
;MRVLFWKALIGLIAFDSLLLVRNFATLHRIVRSWNVNDKGAADDVTDRVCDAVNYACSWYPKRALCLQRAAVTTCLLRSCGVPAQMVIGAQKLPFKAHAWVEVNGRAVNERTDVQTIYGVWERC
;
A
#
# COMPACT_ATOMS: atom_id res chain seq x y z
N MET A 1 -13.03 -11.72 -5.05
CA MET A 1 -12.54 -10.64 -5.92
C MET A 1 -13.36 -9.35 -5.81
N ARG A 2 -14.69 -9.44 -5.94
CA ARG A 2 -15.57 -8.26 -5.85
C ARG A 2 -15.43 -7.49 -4.53
N VAL A 3 -15.40 -8.21 -3.42
CA VAL A 3 -15.30 -7.59 -2.09
C VAL A 3 -13.97 -6.85 -1.96
N LEU A 4 -12.87 -7.46 -2.40
CA LEU A 4 -11.56 -6.83 -2.36
C LEU A 4 -11.48 -5.61 -3.27
N PHE A 5 -12.09 -5.69 -4.45
CA PHE A 5 -12.15 -4.55 -5.37
C PHE A 5 -12.85 -3.35 -4.73
N TRP A 6 -14.02 -3.56 -4.13
CA TRP A 6 -14.77 -2.49 -3.49
C TRP A 6 -14.05 -1.94 -2.27
N LYS A 7 -13.44 -2.82 -1.47
CA LYS A 7 -12.61 -2.38 -0.34
C LYS A 7 -11.43 -1.55 -0.82
N ALA A 8 -10.78 -1.96 -1.89
CA ALA A 8 -9.65 -1.23 -2.47
C ALA A 8 -10.08 0.14 -2.98
N LEU A 9 -11.20 0.20 -3.72
CA LEU A 9 -11.71 1.46 -4.26
C LEU A 9 -12.10 2.43 -3.15
N ILE A 10 -12.83 1.95 -2.15
CA ILE A 10 -13.21 2.76 -0.99
C ILE A 10 -11.96 3.24 -0.25
N GLY A 11 -10.97 2.36 -0.07
CA GLY A 11 -9.71 2.72 0.58
C GLY A 11 -8.94 3.79 -0.19
N LEU A 12 -8.89 3.69 -1.51
CA LEU A 12 -8.25 4.71 -2.35
C LEU A 12 -8.93 6.07 -2.19
N ILE A 13 -10.25 6.09 -2.23
CA ILE A 13 -11.03 7.32 -2.03
C ILE A 13 -10.78 7.88 -0.64
N ALA A 14 -10.79 7.02 0.39
CA ALA A 14 -10.59 7.43 1.77
C ALA A 14 -9.21 8.05 1.99
N PHE A 15 -8.15 7.38 1.52
CA PHE A 15 -6.79 7.90 1.70
C PHE A 15 -6.52 9.12 0.84
N ASP A 16 -7.06 9.18 -0.36
CA ASP A 16 -6.94 10.38 -1.21
C ASP A 16 -7.61 11.58 -0.54
N SER A 17 -8.83 11.39 -0.04
CA SER A 17 -9.56 12.43 0.71
C SER A 17 -8.81 12.84 1.97
N LEU A 18 -8.24 11.88 2.69
CA LEU A 18 -7.47 12.14 3.89
C LEU A 18 -6.26 13.04 3.59
N LEU A 19 -5.56 12.79 2.48
CA LEU A 19 -4.42 13.61 2.10
C LEU A 19 -4.82 15.03 1.66
N LEU A 20 -6.02 15.21 1.12
CA LEU A 20 -6.55 16.53 0.76
C LEU A 20 -6.96 17.35 1.98
N VAL A 21 -7.55 16.70 2.98
CA VAL A 21 -8.11 17.36 4.18
C VAL A 21 -7.11 17.42 5.32
N ARG A 22 -6.27 16.40 5.44
CA ARG A 22 -5.27 16.26 6.49
C ARG A 22 -3.87 16.24 5.85
N ASN A 23 -2.94 15.59 6.48
CA ASN A 23 -1.57 15.52 6.02
C ASN A 23 -1.04 14.09 6.01
N PHE A 24 0.18 13.93 5.48
CA PHE A 24 0.88 12.65 5.42
C PHE A 24 1.01 11.99 6.79
N ALA A 25 1.27 12.77 7.84
CA ALA A 25 1.45 12.22 9.18
C ALA A 25 0.21 11.48 9.68
N THR A 26 -0.99 11.96 9.34
CA THR A 26 -2.24 11.30 9.68
C THR A 26 -2.38 9.97 8.95
N LEU A 27 -2.10 9.94 7.65
CA LEU A 27 -2.13 8.71 6.85
C LEU A 27 -1.13 7.70 7.41
N HIS A 28 0.09 8.11 7.66
CA HIS A 28 1.16 7.26 8.20
C HIS A 28 0.74 6.65 9.54
N ARG A 29 0.13 7.44 10.43
CA ARG A 29 -0.34 6.97 11.73
C ARG A 29 -1.43 5.91 11.58
N ILE A 30 -2.37 6.11 10.66
CA ILE A 30 -3.44 5.15 10.41
C ILE A 30 -2.86 3.82 9.92
N VAL A 31 -1.98 3.86 8.94
CA VAL A 31 -1.34 2.65 8.41
C VAL A 31 -0.53 1.96 9.50
N ARG A 32 0.26 2.72 10.25
CA ARG A 32 1.11 2.17 11.31
C ARG A 32 0.29 1.47 12.40
N SER A 33 -0.88 2.01 12.74
CA SER A 33 -1.75 1.43 13.79
C SER A 33 -2.65 0.30 13.29
N TRP A 34 -2.67 0.01 12.00
CA TRP A 34 -3.52 -1.02 11.43
C TRP A 34 -3.00 -2.40 11.80
N ASN A 35 -3.82 -3.17 12.50
CA ASN A 35 -3.41 -4.47 13.03
C ASN A 35 -3.54 -5.58 11.99
N VAL A 36 -2.64 -6.57 12.10
CA VAL A 36 -2.73 -7.80 11.30
C VAL A 36 -3.81 -8.70 11.90
N ASN A 37 -4.67 -9.25 11.04
CA ASN A 37 -5.71 -10.18 11.46
C ASN A 37 -5.07 -11.50 11.91
N ASP A 38 -5.48 -12.02 13.07
CA ASP A 38 -4.91 -13.22 13.66
C ASP A 38 -5.27 -14.53 12.94
N LYS A 39 -6.21 -14.48 12.01
CA LYS A 39 -6.71 -15.69 11.33
C LYS A 39 -5.71 -16.32 10.37
N GLY A 40 -4.60 -15.66 10.10
CA GLY A 40 -3.66 -16.09 9.06
C GLY A 40 -4.21 -15.86 7.67
N ALA A 41 -3.38 -16.10 6.66
CA ALA A 41 -3.72 -15.82 5.27
C ALA A 41 -3.52 -17.07 4.40
N ALA A 42 -4.37 -17.22 3.37
CA ALA A 42 -4.15 -18.21 2.33
C ALA A 42 -2.92 -17.82 1.49
N ASP A 43 -2.28 -18.80 0.86
CA ASP A 43 -1.03 -18.58 0.12
C ASP A 43 -1.18 -17.58 -1.02
N ASP A 44 -2.36 -17.51 -1.63
CA ASP A 44 -2.63 -16.65 -2.80
C ASP A 44 -3.24 -15.28 -2.43
N VAL A 45 -3.43 -14.99 -1.15
CA VAL A 45 -4.15 -13.78 -0.75
C VAL A 45 -3.39 -12.50 -1.13
N THR A 46 -2.07 -12.52 -1.04
CA THR A 46 -1.26 -11.37 -1.42
C THR A 46 -1.48 -11.01 -2.89
N ASP A 47 -1.44 -11.99 -3.78
CA ASP A 47 -1.67 -11.77 -5.21
C ASP A 47 -3.08 -11.26 -5.47
N ARG A 48 -4.08 -11.82 -4.79
CA ARG A 48 -5.47 -11.40 -4.97
C ARG A 48 -5.70 -9.96 -4.51
N VAL A 49 -5.09 -9.56 -3.39
CA VAL A 49 -5.18 -8.18 -2.91
C VAL A 49 -4.50 -7.23 -3.87
N CYS A 50 -3.29 -7.57 -4.32
CA CYS A 50 -2.56 -6.74 -5.28
C CYS A 50 -3.35 -6.58 -6.59
N ASP A 51 -3.93 -7.65 -7.11
CA ASP A 51 -4.76 -7.59 -8.32
C ASP A 51 -5.98 -6.71 -8.12
N ALA A 52 -6.65 -6.84 -6.97
CA ALA A 52 -7.83 -6.03 -6.66
C ALA A 52 -7.49 -4.53 -6.57
N VAL A 53 -6.37 -4.20 -5.92
CA VAL A 53 -5.92 -2.82 -5.81
C VAL A 53 -5.55 -2.26 -7.18
N ASN A 54 -4.83 -3.03 -8.00
CA ASN A 54 -4.47 -2.60 -9.35
C ASN A 54 -5.70 -2.36 -10.21
N TYR A 55 -6.70 -3.24 -10.11
CA TYR A 55 -7.95 -3.09 -10.84
C TYR A 55 -8.70 -1.85 -10.37
N ALA A 56 -8.77 -1.62 -9.06
CA ALA A 56 -9.41 -0.43 -8.50
C ALA A 56 -8.70 0.85 -8.95
N CYS A 57 -7.37 0.84 -9.01
CA CYS A 57 -6.60 1.98 -9.50
C CYS A 57 -6.92 2.33 -10.95
N SER A 58 -7.18 1.33 -11.80
CA SER A 58 -7.54 1.58 -13.21
C SER A 58 -8.94 2.18 -13.36
N TRP A 59 -9.84 1.95 -12.40
CA TRP A 59 -11.19 2.51 -12.38
C TRP A 59 -11.27 3.86 -11.67
N TYR A 60 -10.24 4.22 -10.93
CA TYR A 60 -10.24 5.45 -10.14
C TYR A 60 -10.11 6.66 -11.07
N PRO A 61 -10.98 7.68 -10.96
CA PRO A 61 -10.99 8.80 -11.90
C PRO A 61 -9.77 9.69 -11.84
N LYS A 62 -9.04 9.68 -10.73
CA LYS A 62 -7.75 10.34 -10.58
C LYS A 62 -6.64 9.31 -10.69
N ARG A 63 -5.47 9.75 -11.15
CA ARG A 63 -4.29 8.91 -11.09
C ARG A 63 -3.93 8.67 -9.61
N ALA A 64 -4.07 7.43 -9.15
CA ALA A 64 -3.73 7.08 -7.79
C ALA A 64 -2.22 7.19 -7.58
N LEU A 65 -1.81 7.96 -6.59
CA LEU A 65 -0.41 8.12 -6.25
C LEU A 65 0.11 6.86 -5.55
N CYS A 66 1.43 6.64 -5.63
CA CYS A 66 2.05 5.46 -5.03
C CYS A 66 1.78 5.35 -3.54
N LEU A 67 1.67 6.48 -2.83
CA LEU A 67 1.41 6.49 -1.40
C LEU A 67 0.03 5.94 -1.06
N GLN A 68 -1.03 6.40 -1.73
CA GLN A 68 -2.40 5.91 -1.50
C GLN A 68 -2.50 4.43 -1.85
N ARG A 69 -1.92 4.03 -2.97
CA ARG A 69 -1.91 2.64 -3.41
C ARG A 69 -1.21 1.75 -2.39
N ALA A 70 -0.03 2.15 -1.92
CA ALA A 70 0.73 1.40 -0.92
C ALA A 70 -0.03 1.32 0.41
N ALA A 71 -0.65 2.42 0.85
CA ALA A 71 -1.41 2.45 2.09
C ALA A 71 -2.61 1.48 2.04
N VAL A 72 -3.39 1.52 0.96
CA VAL A 72 -4.54 0.63 0.78
C VAL A 72 -4.10 -0.83 0.74
N THR A 73 -3.06 -1.13 -0.03
CA THR A 73 -2.54 -2.49 -0.15
C THR A 73 -2.09 -3.03 1.20
N THR A 74 -1.34 -2.23 1.97
CA THR A 74 -0.87 -2.62 3.30
C THR A 74 -2.03 -2.90 4.23
N CYS A 75 -3.01 -2.01 4.30
CA CYS A 75 -4.17 -2.18 5.18
C CYS A 75 -5.01 -3.41 4.81
N LEU A 76 -5.24 -3.63 3.51
CA LEU A 76 -6.00 -4.80 3.05
C LEU A 76 -5.25 -6.10 3.34
N LEU A 77 -3.94 -6.15 3.11
CA LEU A 77 -3.14 -7.33 3.41
C LEU A 77 -3.18 -7.64 4.90
N ARG A 78 -3.01 -6.63 5.76
CA ARG A 78 -3.11 -6.82 7.21
C ARG A 78 -4.49 -7.31 7.62
N SER A 79 -5.54 -6.77 7.05
CA SER A 79 -6.92 -7.23 7.31
C SER A 79 -7.14 -8.67 6.89
N CYS A 80 -6.39 -9.15 5.91
CA CYS A 80 -6.45 -10.54 5.45
C CYS A 80 -5.45 -11.47 6.17
N GLY A 81 -4.72 -10.97 7.17
CA GLY A 81 -3.80 -11.78 7.97
C GLY A 81 -2.36 -11.81 7.46
N VAL A 82 -2.01 -10.95 6.52
CA VAL A 82 -0.64 -10.86 5.98
C VAL A 82 0.10 -9.73 6.71
N PRO A 83 1.30 -9.99 7.29
CA PRO A 83 2.07 -8.97 8.00
C PRO A 83 2.82 -8.07 7.01
N ALA A 84 2.08 -7.25 6.28
CA ALA A 84 2.63 -6.32 5.30
C ALA A 84 3.12 -5.04 5.95
N GLN A 85 4.10 -4.40 5.32
CA GLN A 85 4.60 -3.09 5.73
C GLN A 85 4.56 -2.13 4.56
N MET A 86 4.16 -0.89 4.83
CA MET A 86 4.31 0.20 3.88
C MET A 86 5.71 0.77 4.03
N VAL A 87 6.44 0.85 2.92
CA VAL A 87 7.83 1.33 2.92
C VAL A 87 7.90 2.62 2.12
N ILE A 88 8.59 3.60 2.66
CA ILE A 88 8.82 4.87 2.00
C ILE A 88 10.32 5.02 1.77
N GLY A 89 10.70 5.30 0.54
CA GLY A 89 12.08 5.49 0.16
C GLY A 89 12.27 6.71 -0.70
N ALA A 90 13.51 7.08 -0.92
CA ALA A 90 13.86 8.21 -1.75
C ALA A 90 15.12 7.93 -2.55
N GLN A 91 15.15 8.52 -3.75
CA GLN A 91 16.30 8.56 -4.64
C GLN A 91 16.85 9.99 -4.62
N LYS A 92 18.18 10.16 -4.59
CA LYS A 92 18.77 11.50 -4.45
C LYS A 92 18.94 12.26 -5.76
N LEU A 93 19.29 11.59 -6.86
CA LEU A 93 19.60 12.24 -8.13
C LEU A 93 18.97 11.51 -9.31
N PRO A 94 17.89 12.03 -9.91
CA PRO A 94 17.09 13.16 -9.43
C PRO A 94 16.30 12.78 -8.18
N PHE A 95 15.93 13.75 -7.38
CA PHE A 95 15.17 13.47 -6.16
C PHE A 95 13.78 12.92 -6.52
N LYS A 96 13.47 11.74 -6.03
CA LYS A 96 12.15 11.10 -6.16
C LYS A 96 11.85 10.35 -4.88
N ALA A 97 10.66 10.54 -4.36
CA ALA A 97 10.14 9.73 -3.26
C ALA A 97 9.17 8.69 -3.82
N HIS A 98 9.18 7.50 -3.24
CA HIS A 98 8.32 6.41 -3.66
C HIS A 98 7.87 5.61 -2.45
N ALA A 99 6.64 5.11 -2.50
CA ALA A 99 6.09 4.23 -1.49
C ALA A 99 5.76 2.88 -2.13
N TRP A 100 6.06 1.81 -1.41
CA TRP A 100 5.73 0.46 -1.85
C TRP A 100 5.39 -0.41 -0.64
N VAL A 101 5.04 -1.66 -0.89
CA VAL A 101 4.64 -2.60 0.16
C VAL A 101 5.65 -3.74 0.20
N GLU A 102 6.04 -4.15 1.40
CA GLU A 102 6.89 -5.31 1.62
C GLU A 102 6.16 -6.35 2.47
N VAL A 103 6.34 -7.61 2.12
CA VAL A 103 5.91 -8.76 2.91
C VAL A 103 7.14 -9.63 3.11
N ASN A 104 7.51 -9.89 4.38
CA ASN A 104 8.71 -10.66 4.73
C ASN A 104 9.99 -10.10 4.08
N GLY A 105 10.10 -8.78 4.02
CA GLY A 105 11.27 -8.10 3.46
C GLY A 105 11.32 -8.06 1.94
N ARG A 106 10.30 -8.54 1.25
CA ARG A 106 10.24 -8.56 -0.22
C ARG A 106 9.18 -7.58 -0.72
N ALA A 107 9.54 -6.74 -1.68
CA ALA A 107 8.58 -5.84 -2.30
C ALA A 107 7.51 -6.63 -3.05
N VAL A 108 6.25 -6.27 -2.85
CA VAL A 108 5.12 -6.87 -3.56
C VAL A 108 4.45 -5.82 -4.41
N ASN A 109 3.89 -6.25 -5.56
CA ASN A 109 3.21 -5.36 -6.50
C ASN A 109 4.10 -4.21 -6.99
N GLU A 110 5.41 -4.47 -7.09
CA GLU A 110 6.43 -3.49 -7.44
C GLU A 110 7.59 -4.20 -8.14
N ARG A 111 8.49 -3.42 -8.75
CA ARG A 111 9.73 -3.99 -9.33
C ARG A 111 10.57 -4.63 -8.23
N THR A 112 11.22 -5.73 -8.57
CA THR A 112 12.04 -6.48 -7.61
C THR A 112 13.27 -5.69 -7.13
N ASP A 113 13.72 -4.71 -7.91
CA ASP A 113 14.89 -3.89 -7.62
C ASP A 113 14.56 -2.55 -6.95
N VAL A 114 13.29 -2.32 -6.56
CA VAL A 114 12.88 -1.04 -5.98
C VAL A 114 13.69 -0.70 -4.72
N GLN A 115 14.05 -1.70 -3.93
CA GLN A 115 14.82 -1.51 -2.70
C GLN A 115 16.26 -1.07 -2.95
N THR A 116 16.81 -1.35 -4.13
CA THR A 116 18.16 -0.92 -4.50
C THR A 116 18.15 0.46 -5.16
N ILE A 117 17.06 0.81 -5.84
CA ILE A 117 16.93 2.12 -6.49
C ILE A 117 16.66 3.21 -5.45
N TYR A 118 15.79 2.94 -4.48
CA TYR A 118 15.40 3.91 -3.45
C TYR A 118 15.97 3.53 -2.11
N GLY A 119 16.67 4.46 -1.46
CA GLY A 119 17.06 4.28 -0.07
C GLY A 119 15.82 4.31 0.82
N VAL A 120 15.71 3.35 1.74
CA VAL A 120 14.55 3.25 2.63
C VAL A 120 14.64 4.29 3.73
N TRP A 121 13.60 5.10 3.89
CA TRP A 121 13.47 6.06 4.99
C TRP A 121 12.67 5.50 6.15
N GLU A 122 11.59 4.82 5.86
CA GLU A 122 10.61 4.45 6.87
C GLU A 122 9.89 3.16 6.48
N ARG A 123 9.64 2.31 7.47
CA ARG A 123 8.75 1.15 7.34
C ARG A 123 7.68 1.23 8.42
N CYS A 124 6.45 1.01 8.03
CA CYS A 124 5.35 0.99 9.01
C CYS A 124 4.34 -0.13 8.80
#